data_7a0385977ebcf6437afdf60edc43c829
#
_entry.id   7a0385977ebcf6437afdf60edc43c829
#
_cell.length_a   1.000
_cell.length_b   1.000
_cell.length_c   1.000
_cell.angle_alpha   90.00
_cell.angle_beta   90.00
_cell.angle_gamma   90.00
#
_symmetry.space_group_name_H-M   'P 1'
#
loop_
_entity.id
_entity.type
_entity.pdbx_description
1 polymer ?
#
loop_
_entity_poly.entity_id
_entity_poly.type
_entity_poly.pdbx_seq_one_letter_code
_entity_poly.pdbx_strand_id
1 'polypeptide(L)'
;HNGNLIAVFYTHSHSDHIADKGLLKEAFDVPIWSASSNADRILQDGEKLQLGNQEWTVLHTPGHHPDHLCLISEAGLVAGDMVAGIGTILVPPGEGDMIQYIQQLERLLDLDPHLIFPSHGPVIPLPERTLEHYITHRINRHNRVLEAVTSGISDIQEIARFAYADTPDAHPGLAVDQTLSHLLSHEKVGNVSMSGQQWVRT
;
A
#
# COMPACT_ATOMS: atom_id res chain seq x y z
N HIS A 1 16.92 -4.46 -27.28
CA HIS A 1 15.62 -3.88 -27.67
C HIS A 1 15.77 -2.39 -27.89
N ASN A 2 15.48 -1.92 -29.12
CA ASN A 2 15.43 -0.49 -29.45
C ASN A 2 14.01 0.05 -29.12
N GLY A 3 13.60 -0.08 -27.85
CA GLY A 3 12.35 0.52 -27.40
C GLY A 3 12.53 2.02 -27.17
N ASN A 4 11.58 2.83 -27.65
CA ASN A 4 11.54 4.24 -27.30
C ASN A 4 10.91 4.40 -25.92
N LEU A 5 11.58 5.12 -25.02
CA LEU A 5 10.98 5.55 -23.76
C LEU A 5 9.89 6.59 -24.08
N ILE A 6 8.66 6.34 -23.66
CA ILE A 6 7.51 7.21 -23.97
C ILE A 6 7.00 7.98 -22.74
N ALA A 7 7.26 7.46 -21.55
CA ALA A 7 6.89 8.07 -20.27
C ALA A 7 7.65 7.43 -19.11
N VAL A 8 7.67 8.10 -17.97
CA VAL A 8 8.01 7.53 -16.68
C VAL A 8 6.73 7.37 -15.88
N PHE A 9 6.46 6.16 -15.39
CA PHE A 9 5.30 5.87 -14.56
C PHE A 9 5.69 5.86 -13.08
N TYR A 10 4.98 6.63 -12.26
CA TYR A 10 5.08 6.58 -10.80
C TYR A 10 3.90 5.83 -10.21
N THR A 11 4.17 4.84 -9.38
CA THR A 11 3.13 4.12 -8.65
C THR A 11 2.45 5.03 -7.63
N HIS A 12 3.21 5.87 -6.93
CA HIS A 12 2.72 6.85 -5.95
C HIS A 12 3.80 7.91 -5.65
N SER A 13 3.49 8.87 -4.76
CA SER A 13 4.28 10.09 -4.57
C SER A 13 5.28 10.04 -3.40
N HIS A 14 5.55 8.87 -2.77
CA HIS A 14 6.60 8.77 -1.76
C HIS A 14 7.99 9.04 -2.36
N SER A 15 8.88 9.61 -1.56
CA SER A 15 10.17 10.15 -2.02
C SER A 15 11.12 9.12 -2.60
N ASP A 16 10.98 7.85 -2.22
CA ASP A 16 11.77 6.72 -2.75
C ASP A 16 11.21 6.13 -4.05
N HIS A 17 10.01 6.59 -4.49
CA HIS A 17 9.35 6.18 -5.73
C HIS A 17 9.34 7.27 -6.81
N ILE A 18 9.75 8.48 -6.47
CA ILE A 18 9.81 9.60 -7.41
C ILE A 18 11.25 10.07 -7.60
N ALA A 19 11.58 10.43 -8.84
CA ALA A 19 12.82 11.12 -9.13
C ALA A 19 12.56 12.63 -9.28
N ASP A 20 13.61 13.43 -9.16
CA ASP A 20 13.52 14.87 -9.48
C ASP A 20 13.02 15.07 -10.92
N LYS A 21 11.92 15.79 -11.07
CA LYS A 21 11.25 16.02 -12.35
C LYS A 21 12.16 16.77 -13.34
N GLY A 22 12.98 17.67 -12.84
CA GLY A 22 13.94 18.42 -13.68
C GLY A 22 15.02 17.52 -14.23
N LEU A 23 15.60 16.67 -13.39
CA LEU A 23 16.61 15.69 -13.81
C LEU A 23 16.06 14.67 -14.80
N LEU A 24 14.84 14.17 -14.60
CA LEU A 24 14.18 13.23 -15.53
C LEU A 24 13.93 13.89 -16.88
N LYS A 25 13.45 15.13 -16.88
CA LYS A 25 13.18 15.87 -18.10
C LYS A 25 14.48 16.18 -18.87
N GLU A 26 15.55 16.53 -18.16
CA GLU A 26 16.87 16.75 -18.77
C GLU A 26 17.45 15.46 -19.37
N ALA A 27 17.29 14.32 -18.66
CA ALA A 27 17.86 13.04 -19.09
C ALA A 27 17.09 12.36 -20.22
N PHE A 28 15.74 12.45 -20.21
CA PHE A 28 14.88 11.62 -21.07
C PHE A 28 13.85 12.41 -21.88
N ASP A 29 13.52 13.65 -21.47
CA ASP A 29 12.49 14.52 -22.09
C ASP A 29 11.15 13.80 -22.35
N VAL A 30 10.70 13.01 -21.38
CA VAL A 30 9.44 12.26 -21.45
C VAL A 30 8.49 12.67 -20.32
N PRO A 31 7.16 12.56 -20.52
CA PRO A 31 6.17 12.91 -19.51
C PRO A 31 6.18 11.94 -18.34
N ILE A 32 5.78 12.44 -17.16
CA ILE A 32 5.50 11.66 -15.96
C ILE A 32 4.02 11.31 -15.94
N TRP A 33 3.71 10.02 -15.80
CA TRP A 33 2.36 9.48 -15.67
C TRP A 33 2.13 8.95 -14.25
N SER A 34 1.12 9.41 -13.57
CA SER A 34 0.72 8.92 -12.23
C SER A 34 -0.72 9.33 -11.91
N ALA A 35 -1.23 9.02 -10.71
CA ALA A 35 -2.50 9.59 -10.22
C ALA A 35 -2.33 10.96 -9.54
N SER A 36 -1.11 11.41 -9.28
CA SER A 36 -0.84 12.70 -8.63
C SER A 36 -1.23 13.88 -9.52
N SER A 37 -1.78 14.93 -8.92
CA SER A 37 -2.11 16.19 -9.61
C SER A 37 -0.89 16.90 -10.23
N ASN A 38 0.32 16.53 -9.82
CA ASN A 38 1.58 17.08 -10.32
C ASN A 38 2.14 16.30 -11.53
N ALA A 39 1.49 15.23 -11.96
CA ALA A 39 1.87 14.46 -13.14
C ALA A 39 1.62 15.26 -14.44
N ASP A 40 2.38 14.96 -15.49
CA ASP A 40 2.12 15.52 -16.83
C ASP A 40 0.90 14.86 -17.49
N ARG A 41 0.58 13.61 -17.08
CA ARG A 41 -0.66 12.90 -17.40
C ARG A 41 -1.18 12.20 -16.18
N ILE A 42 -2.41 12.53 -15.78
CA ILE A 42 -3.12 11.86 -14.68
C ILE A 42 -3.81 10.63 -15.24
N LEU A 43 -3.44 9.46 -14.69
CA LEU A 43 -4.03 8.18 -15.05
C LEU A 43 -5.26 7.88 -14.20
N GLN A 44 -6.23 7.16 -14.79
CA GLN A 44 -7.49 6.80 -14.16
C GLN A 44 -7.61 5.30 -13.95
N ASP A 45 -8.37 4.87 -12.95
CA ASP A 45 -8.71 3.45 -12.74
C ASP A 45 -9.40 2.87 -13.99
N GLY A 46 -8.96 1.68 -14.41
CA GLY A 46 -9.46 0.99 -15.59
C GLY A 46 -8.94 1.52 -16.93
N GLU A 47 -8.11 2.58 -16.92
CA GLU A 47 -7.52 3.11 -18.16
C GLU A 47 -6.60 2.08 -18.81
N LYS A 48 -6.65 2.00 -20.15
CA LYS A 48 -5.82 1.10 -20.95
C LYS A 48 -4.61 1.83 -21.52
N LEU A 49 -3.44 1.26 -21.33
CA LEU A 49 -2.17 1.78 -21.83
C LEU A 49 -1.53 0.75 -22.77
N GLN A 50 -1.27 1.15 -24.02
CA GLN A 50 -0.49 0.33 -24.95
C GLN A 50 1.01 0.59 -24.70
N LEU A 51 1.70 -0.35 -24.03
CA LEU A 51 3.13 -0.26 -23.74
C LEU A 51 3.86 -1.37 -24.51
N GLY A 52 4.53 -0.99 -25.59
CA GLY A 52 5.09 -1.96 -26.52
C GLY A 52 4.00 -2.79 -27.18
N ASN A 53 4.15 -4.12 -27.11
CA ASN A 53 3.19 -5.09 -27.68
C ASN A 53 2.09 -5.53 -26.71
N GLN A 54 2.04 -4.95 -25.50
CA GLN A 54 1.11 -5.34 -24.46
C GLN A 54 0.16 -4.20 -24.07
N GLU A 55 -1.09 -4.56 -23.83
CA GLU A 55 -2.06 -3.69 -23.17
C GLU A 55 -1.97 -3.87 -21.67
N TRP A 56 -1.80 -2.76 -20.96
CA TRP A 56 -1.81 -2.70 -19.51
C TRP A 56 -3.06 -1.97 -19.03
N THR A 57 -3.66 -2.47 -17.97
CA THR A 57 -4.76 -1.79 -17.28
C THR A 57 -4.22 -1.09 -16.05
N VAL A 58 -4.53 0.18 -15.92
CA VAL A 58 -4.27 0.97 -14.71
C VAL A 58 -5.27 0.56 -13.62
N LEU A 59 -4.77 0.30 -12.42
CA LEU A 59 -5.58 0.05 -11.25
C LEU A 59 -5.27 1.13 -10.22
N HIS A 60 -6.27 1.93 -9.83
CA HIS A 60 -6.15 2.81 -8.67
C HIS A 60 -6.32 1.95 -7.41
N THR A 61 -5.28 1.90 -6.59
CA THR A 61 -5.16 1.01 -5.42
C THR A 61 -4.80 1.81 -4.17
N PRO A 62 -5.71 2.72 -3.72
CA PRO A 62 -5.45 3.55 -2.54
C PRO A 62 -5.39 2.70 -1.26
N GLY A 63 -4.69 3.21 -0.27
CA GLY A 63 -4.59 2.57 1.05
C GLY A 63 -3.19 2.70 1.64
N HIS A 64 -2.15 2.29 0.92
CA HIS A 64 -0.78 2.65 1.28
C HIS A 64 -0.57 4.16 1.07
N HIS A 65 -0.98 4.67 -0.07
CA HIS A 65 -0.98 6.10 -0.44
C HIS A 65 -2.26 6.43 -1.23
N PRO A 66 -2.84 7.64 -1.10
CA PRO A 66 -4.10 7.99 -1.77
C PRO A 66 -4.02 7.95 -3.30
N ASP A 67 -2.90 8.28 -3.91
CA ASP A 67 -2.70 8.28 -5.36
C ASP A 67 -1.98 7.02 -5.89
N HIS A 68 -1.98 5.92 -5.10
CA HIS A 68 -1.29 4.70 -5.49
C HIS A 68 -1.94 4.02 -6.69
N LEU A 69 -1.10 3.65 -7.67
CA LEU A 69 -1.47 2.92 -8.88
C LEU A 69 -0.70 1.62 -9.01
N CYS A 70 -1.38 0.60 -9.50
CA CYS A 70 -0.79 -0.61 -10.07
C CYS A 70 -1.01 -0.66 -11.58
N LEU A 71 -0.26 -1.50 -12.29
CA LEU A 71 -0.51 -1.86 -13.69
C LEU A 71 -0.63 -3.38 -13.81
N ILE A 72 -1.69 -3.85 -14.47
CA ILE A 72 -1.88 -5.28 -14.73
C ILE A 72 -1.95 -5.58 -16.22
N SER A 73 -1.35 -6.68 -16.64
CA SER A 73 -1.41 -7.24 -17.99
C SER A 73 -1.21 -8.75 -17.96
N GLU A 74 -1.17 -9.40 -19.12
CA GLU A 74 -0.78 -10.80 -19.25
C GLU A 74 0.68 -11.06 -18.77
N ALA A 75 1.55 -10.03 -18.71
CA ALA A 75 2.90 -10.17 -18.18
C ALA A 75 2.96 -10.24 -16.65
N GLY A 76 1.89 -9.85 -15.96
CA GLY A 76 1.79 -9.82 -14.50
C GLY A 76 1.32 -8.47 -13.97
N LEU A 77 1.53 -8.26 -12.68
CA LEU A 77 1.12 -7.09 -11.91
C LEU A 77 2.34 -6.27 -11.47
N VAL A 78 2.45 -5.03 -11.90
CA VAL A 78 3.34 -4.03 -11.28
C VAL A 78 2.61 -3.48 -10.07
N ALA A 79 3.03 -3.89 -8.87
CA ALA A 79 2.26 -3.72 -7.65
C ALA A 79 2.64 -2.50 -6.81
N GLY A 80 3.71 -1.77 -7.16
CA GLY A 80 4.18 -0.68 -6.29
C GLY A 80 4.37 -1.17 -4.86
N ASP A 81 3.78 -0.43 -3.92
CA ASP A 81 3.80 -0.71 -2.48
C ASP A 81 2.50 -1.35 -1.95
N MET A 82 1.83 -2.13 -2.81
CA MET A 82 0.78 -3.01 -2.32
C MET A 82 1.35 -4.25 -1.64
N VAL A 83 2.48 -4.76 -2.13
CA VAL A 83 3.22 -5.88 -1.51
C VAL A 83 4.72 -5.71 -1.72
N ALA A 84 5.52 -6.31 -0.84
CA ALA A 84 6.97 -6.42 -0.99
C ALA A 84 7.39 -7.88 -1.19
N GLY A 85 8.44 -8.11 -1.96
CA GLY A 85 9.02 -9.44 -2.13
C GLY A 85 9.75 -9.97 -0.89
N ILE A 86 10.13 -9.08 0.03
CA ILE A 86 10.70 -9.40 1.34
C ILE A 86 10.18 -8.38 2.34
N GLY A 87 9.75 -8.85 3.52
CA GLY A 87 9.23 -7.99 4.58
C GLY A 87 7.75 -7.65 4.41
N THR A 88 7.36 -6.46 4.82
CA THR A 88 5.97 -5.97 4.77
C THR A 88 5.95 -4.50 4.37
N ILE A 89 4.87 -4.07 3.77
CA ILE A 89 4.64 -2.67 3.44
C ILE A 89 4.07 -1.94 4.68
N LEU A 90 4.47 -0.71 4.89
CA LEU A 90 3.87 0.17 5.88
C LEU A 90 2.62 0.84 5.29
N VAL A 91 1.61 1.06 6.13
CA VAL A 91 0.48 1.94 5.81
C VAL A 91 0.64 3.17 6.71
N PRO A 92 1.11 4.31 6.19
CA PRO A 92 1.45 5.47 7.02
C PRO A 92 0.22 6.02 7.75
N PRO A 93 0.31 6.30 9.07
CA PRO A 93 -0.81 6.88 9.80
C PRO A 93 -1.18 8.28 9.27
N GLY A 94 -2.47 8.51 9.03
CA GLY A 94 -2.99 9.80 8.58
C GLY A 94 -2.86 10.07 7.07
N GLU A 95 -1.99 9.38 6.36
CA GLU A 95 -1.86 9.43 4.91
C GLU A 95 -2.50 8.20 4.27
N GLY A 96 -2.17 7.02 4.78
CA GLY A 96 -2.76 5.76 4.34
C GLY A 96 -4.11 5.47 5.00
N ASP A 97 -4.80 4.46 4.48
CA ASP A 97 -6.06 3.93 4.99
C ASP A 97 -5.99 2.39 5.02
N MET A 98 -5.96 1.82 6.23
CA MET A 98 -5.78 0.37 6.40
C MET A 98 -6.94 -0.44 5.82
N ILE A 99 -8.17 0.07 5.91
CA ILE A 99 -9.35 -0.62 5.37
C ILE A 99 -9.28 -0.62 3.84
N GLN A 100 -9.02 0.54 3.24
CA GLN A 100 -8.84 0.63 1.78
C GLN A 100 -7.67 -0.25 1.31
N TYR A 101 -6.55 -0.26 2.03
CA TYR A 101 -5.40 -1.10 1.70
C TYR A 101 -5.77 -2.59 1.65
N ILE A 102 -6.51 -3.09 2.66
CA ILE A 102 -6.98 -4.49 2.67
C ILE A 102 -7.93 -4.76 1.50
N GLN A 103 -8.89 -3.86 1.24
CA GLN A 103 -9.81 -4.00 0.11
C GLN A 103 -9.10 -4.04 -1.24
N GLN A 104 -8.03 -3.24 -1.41
CA GLN A 104 -7.24 -3.31 -2.65
C GLN A 104 -6.39 -4.59 -2.75
N LEU A 105 -5.87 -5.11 -1.65
CA LEU A 105 -5.21 -6.43 -1.65
C LEU A 105 -6.19 -7.55 -2.08
N GLU A 106 -7.42 -7.53 -1.56
CA GLU A 106 -8.49 -8.46 -1.96
C GLU A 106 -8.81 -8.31 -3.45
N ARG A 107 -8.97 -7.08 -3.95
CA ARG A 107 -9.15 -6.81 -5.39
C ARG A 107 -8.02 -7.36 -6.24
N LEU A 108 -6.76 -7.21 -5.80
CA LEU A 108 -5.60 -7.74 -6.51
C LEU A 108 -5.57 -9.26 -6.50
N LEU A 109 -6.02 -9.90 -5.42
CA LEU A 109 -6.16 -11.35 -5.32
C LEU A 109 -7.22 -11.87 -6.32
N ASP A 110 -8.38 -11.20 -6.39
CA ASP A 110 -9.47 -11.56 -7.32
C ASP A 110 -9.07 -11.44 -8.80
N LEU A 111 -8.08 -10.58 -9.13
CA LEU A 111 -7.55 -10.44 -10.49
C LEU A 111 -6.59 -11.58 -10.89
N ASP A 112 -6.23 -12.44 -9.95
CA ASP A 112 -5.41 -13.65 -10.14
C ASP A 112 -4.14 -13.42 -10.99
N PRO A 113 -3.27 -12.45 -10.63
CA PRO A 113 -2.04 -12.22 -11.37
C PRO A 113 -1.11 -13.42 -11.23
N HIS A 114 -0.55 -13.92 -12.34
CA HIS A 114 0.38 -15.06 -12.28
C HIS A 114 1.80 -14.69 -11.80
N LEU A 115 2.13 -13.39 -11.77
CA LEU A 115 3.41 -12.83 -11.34
C LEU A 115 3.24 -11.43 -10.77
N ILE A 116 3.98 -11.07 -9.71
CA ILE A 116 4.00 -9.70 -9.19
C ILE A 116 5.41 -9.11 -9.25
N PHE A 117 5.48 -7.87 -9.75
CA PHE A 117 6.65 -7.00 -9.75
C PHE A 117 6.46 -5.94 -8.68
N PRO A 118 6.96 -6.15 -7.43
CA PRO A 118 6.87 -5.18 -6.38
C PRO A 118 7.93 -4.09 -6.53
N SER A 119 7.76 -2.93 -5.88
CA SER A 119 8.81 -1.91 -5.82
C SER A 119 9.96 -2.31 -4.91
N HIS A 120 9.68 -3.10 -3.87
CA HIS A 120 10.66 -3.53 -2.88
C HIS A 120 10.83 -5.05 -2.87
N GLY A 121 12.09 -5.50 -2.96
CA GLY A 121 12.45 -6.93 -2.96
C GLY A 121 12.33 -7.61 -4.32
N PRO A 122 12.49 -8.95 -4.36
CA PRO A 122 12.45 -9.71 -5.60
C PRO A 122 11.04 -9.87 -6.15
N VAL A 123 10.95 -10.23 -7.43
CA VAL A 123 9.70 -10.67 -8.10
C VAL A 123 9.04 -11.80 -7.29
N ILE A 124 7.71 -11.75 -7.20
CA ILE A 124 6.89 -12.70 -6.45
C ILE A 124 6.27 -13.71 -7.44
N PRO A 125 6.73 -14.98 -7.43
CA PRO A 125 6.27 -15.99 -8.37
C PRO A 125 5.01 -16.73 -7.89
N LEU A 126 4.56 -16.50 -6.67
CA LEU A 126 3.37 -17.09 -6.07
C LEU A 126 2.45 -15.99 -5.51
N PRO A 127 1.79 -15.20 -6.39
CA PRO A 127 1.01 -14.04 -6.00
C PRO A 127 -0.11 -14.35 -5.02
N GLU A 128 -0.94 -15.36 -5.32
CA GLU A 128 -2.07 -15.80 -4.50
C GLU A 128 -1.65 -15.99 -3.05
N ARG A 129 -0.64 -16.82 -2.80
CA ARG A 129 -0.13 -17.09 -1.46
C ARG A 129 0.37 -15.82 -0.74
N THR A 130 1.03 -14.92 -1.48
CA THR A 130 1.55 -13.69 -0.90
C THR A 130 0.42 -12.73 -0.55
N LEU A 131 -0.54 -12.53 -1.45
CA LEU A 131 -1.69 -11.66 -1.23
C LEU A 131 -2.57 -12.19 -0.07
N GLU A 132 -2.88 -13.49 -0.03
CA GLU A 132 -3.60 -14.12 1.09
C GLU A 132 -2.87 -13.93 2.42
N HIS A 133 -1.53 -14.08 2.42
CA HIS A 133 -0.72 -13.85 3.61
C HIS A 133 -0.83 -12.39 4.09
N TYR A 134 -0.70 -11.42 3.18
CA TYR A 134 -0.83 -10.00 3.51
C TYR A 134 -2.23 -9.68 4.06
N ILE A 135 -3.30 -10.12 3.39
CA ILE A 135 -4.69 -9.93 3.81
C ILE A 135 -4.90 -10.49 5.22
N THR A 136 -4.56 -11.77 5.42
CA THR A 136 -4.72 -12.45 6.71
C THR A 136 -3.94 -11.76 7.82
N HIS A 137 -2.68 -11.39 7.55
CA HIS A 137 -1.84 -10.69 8.52
C HIS A 137 -2.45 -9.33 8.90
N ARG A 138 -2.96 -8.55 7.92
CA ARG A 138 -3.57 -7.23 8.19
C ARG A 138 -4.87 -7.34 8.96
N ILE A 139 -5.76 -8.27 8.59
CA ILE A 139 -7.03 -8.52 9.29
C ILE A 139 -6.76 -8.97 10.72
N ASN A 140 -5.85 -9.91 10.93
CA ASN A 140 -5.51 -10.38 12.28
C ASN A 140 -4.97 -9.24 13.15
N ARG A 141 -4.08 -8.41 12.61
CA ARG A 141 -3.54 -7.25 13.34
C ARG A 141 -4.61 -6.22 13.64
N HIS A 142 -5.49 -5.94 12.68
CA HIS A 142 -6.63 -5.03 12.85
C HIS A 142 -7.53 -5.49 14.01
N ASN A 143 -7.89 -6.76 14.05
CA ASN A 143 -8.71 -7.34 15.11
C ASN A 143 -8.02 -7.29 16.49
N ARG A 144 -6.72 -7.59 16.55
CA ARG A 144 -5.95 -7.52 17.82
C ARG A 144 -5.85 -6.11 18.39
N VAL A 145 -5.72 -5.09 17.52
CA VAL A 145 -5.74 -3.69 17.96
C VAL A 145 -7.09 -3.35 18.59
N LEU A 146 -8.20 -3.75 17.96
CA LEU A 146 -9.54 -3.54 18.54
C LEU A 146 -9.74 -4.32 19.85
N GLU A 147 -9.27 -5.57 19.91
CA GLU A 147 -9.31 -6.41 21.10
C GLU A 147 -8.59 -5.74 22.28
N ALA A 148 -7.40 -5.17 22.06
CA ALA A 148 -6.65 -4.46 23.08
C ALA A 148 -7.48 -3.32 23.69
N VAL A 149 -8.06 -2.45 22.86
CA VAL A 149 -8.90 -1.34 23.33
C VAL A 149 -10.16 -1.84 24.03
N THR A 150 -10.79 -2.89 23.50
CA THR A 150 -11.98 -3.51 24.10
C THR A 150 -11.68 -4.13 25.47
N SER A 151 -10.44 -4.60 25.68
CA SER A 151 -9.97 -5.13 26.97
C SER A 151 -9.57 -4.04 27.97
N GLY A 152 -9.72 -2.76 27.62
CA GLY A 152 -9.44 -1.61 28.48
C GLY A 152 -8.01 -1.06 28.37
N ILE A 153 -7.20 -1.55 27.42
CA ILE A 153 -5.88 -0.97 27.14
C ILE A 153 -6.11 0.30 26.31
N SER A 154 -5.61 1.43 26.78
CA SER A 154 -5.88 2.76 26.19
C SER A 154 -4.63 3.51 25.70
N ASP A 155 -3.46 3.17 26.22
CA ASP A 155 -2.19 3.73 25.79
C ASP A 155 -1.70 3.06 24.49
N ILE A 156 -1.31 3.85 23.49
CA ILE A 156 -0.92 3.34 22.17
C ILE A 156 0.29 2.39 22.22
N GLN A 157 1.25 2.63 23.13
CA GLN A 157 2.43 1.78 23.27
C GLN A 157 2.04 0.42 23.85
N GLU A 158 1.05 0.39 24.77
CA GLU A 158 0.52 -0.83 25.35
C GLU A 158 -0.35 -1.60 24.38
N ILE A 159 -1.19 -0.89 23.58
CA ILE A 159 -1.96 -1.48 22.49
C ILE A 159 -1.02 -2.12 21.47
N ALA A 160 0.05 -1.43 21.09
CA ALA A 160 1.05 -1.97 20.17
C ALA A 160 1.74 -3.22 20.73
N ARG A 161 2.15 -3.20 21.99
CA ARG A 161 2.74 -4.37 22.66
C ARG A 161 1.79 -5.57 22.69
N PHE A 162 0.51 -5.34 22.97
CA PHE A 162 -0.50 -6.39 22.93
C PHE A 162 -0.71 -6.92 21.52
N ALA A 163 -0.91 -6.00 20.56
CA ALA A 163 -1.20 -6.36 19.17
C ALA A 163 -0.04 -7.12 18.51
N TYR A 164 1.22 -6.82 18.86
CA TYR A 164 2.44 -7.39 18.27
C TYR A 164 3.12 -8.46 19.15
N ALA A 165 2.46 -8.97 20.19
CA ALA A 165 3.03 -9.99 21.07
C ALA A 165 3.43 -11.30 20.37
N ASP A 166 2.87 -11.57 19.19
CA ASP A 166 3.20 -12.71 18.31
C ASP A 166 4.36 -12.44 17.34
N THR A 167 4.88 -11.23 17.31
CA THR A 167 5.98 -10.79 16.44
C THR A 167 7.04 -10.05 17.27
N PRO A 168 7.76 -10.75 18.15
CA PRO A 168 8.68 -10.12 19.13
C PRO A 168 9.85 -9.36 18.46
N ASP A 169 10.18 -9.71 17.21
CA ASP A 169 11.24 -9.06 16.42
C ASP A 169 10.75 -7.82 15.66
N ALA A 170 9.47 -7.46 15.76
CA ALA A 170 8.96 -6.24 15.13
C ALA A 170 9.63 -5.00 15.71
N HIS A 171 10.07 -4.09 14.82
CA HIS A 171 10.66 -2.83 15.27
C HIS A 171 9.62 -2.02 16.07
N PRO A 172 9.90 -1.64 17.34
CA PRO A 172 8.88 -1.05 18.23
C PRO A 172 8.22 0.22 17.67
N GLY A 173 8.99 1.13 17.05
CA GLY A 173 8.46 2.35 16.46
C GLY A 173 7.49 2.05 15.31
N LEU A 174 7.85 1.14 14.40
CA LEU A 174 6.98 0.74 13.29
C LEU A 174 5.72 0.02 13.77
N ALA A 175 5.82 -0.78 14.85
CA ALA A 175 4.66 -1.42 15.46
C ALA A 175 3.66 -0.39 16.01
N VAL A 176 4.15 0.69 16.62
CA VAL A 176 3.31 1.80 17.10
C VAL A 176 2.66 2.55 15.94
N ASP A 177 3.42 2.89 14.91
CA ASP A 177 2.89 3.59 13.73
C ASP A 177 1.81 2.76 13.03
N GLN A 178 2.04 1.44 12.85
CA GLN A 178 1.03 0.57 12.26
C GLN A 178 -0.18 0.38 13.19
N THR A 179 0.01 0.34 14.51
CA THR A 179 -1.09 0.34 15.48
C THR A 179 -1.93 1.60 15.34
N LEU A 180 -1.29 2.77 15.17
CA LEU A 180 -2.00 4.03 14.94
C LEU A 180 -2.82 3.98 13.64
N SER A 181 -2.27 3.45 12.56
CA SER A 181 -3.01 3.28 11.29
C SER A 181 -4.26 2.41 11.46
N HIS A 182 -4.17 1.32 12.23
CA HIS A 182 -5.32 0.48 12.55
C HIS A 182 -6.34 1.21 13.43
N LEU A 183 -5.88 1.97 14.45
CA LEU A 183 -6.76 2.73 15.34
C LEU A 183 -7.52 3.83 14.59
N LEU A 184 -6.85 4.59 13.72
CA LEU A 184 -7.49 5.61 12.88
C LEU A 184 -8.56 4.98 11.96
N SER A 185 -8.30 3.79 11.44
CA SER A 185 -9.29 3.06 10.65
C SER A 185 -10.49 2.59 11.50
N HIS A 186 -10.26 2.14 12.74
CA HIS A 186 -11.33 1.82 13.67
C HIS A 186 -12.13 3.04 14.11
N GLU A 187 -11.47 4.19 14.31
CA GLU A 187 -12.12 5.46 14.65
C GLU A 187 -13.04 5.93 13.51
N LYS A 188 -12.57 5.83 12.27
CA LYS A 188 -13.34 6.21 11.07
C LYS A 188 -14.67 5.46 10.94
N VAL A 189 -14.73 4.21 11.42
CA VAL A 189 -15.94 3.38 11.42
C VAL A 189 -16.67 3.37 12.78
N GLY A 190 -16.24 4.17 13.75
CA GLY A 190 -16.90 4.35 15.03
C GLY A 190 -16.70 3.22 16.04
N ASN A 191 -15.68 2.38 15.89
CA ASN A 191 -15.37 1.32 16.84
C ASN A 191 -14.63 1.83 18.09
N VAL A 192 -13.80 2.85 17.89
CA VAL A 192 -13.00 3.49 18.95
C VAL A 192 -13.01 5.00 18.76
N SER A 193 -12.64 5.74 19.79
CA SER A 193 -12.42 7.18 19.72
C SER A 193 -11.25 7.59 20.61
N MET A 194 -10.67 8.76 20.34
CA MET A 194 -9.66 9.34 21.19
C MET A 194 -10.28 10.22 22.27
N SER A 195 -9.97 9.94 23.54
CA SER A 195 -10.35 10.75 24.71
C SER A 195 -9.09 11.28 25.39
N GLY A 196 -8.77 12.55 25.18
CA GLY A 196 -7.48 13.11 25.59
C GLY A 196 -6.33 12.47 24.79
N GLN A 197 -5.48 11.70 25.46
CA GLN A 197 -4.38 10.94 24.83
C GLN A 197 -4.61 9.42 24.87
N GLN A 198 -5.83 8.99 25.17
CA GLN A 198 -6.18 7.59 25.34
C GLN A 198 -7.20 7.14 24.29
N TRP A 199 -7.01 5.94 23.78
CA TRP A 199 -7.95 5.26 22.91
C TRP A 199 -9.00 4.52 23.75
N VAL A 200 -10.25 4.75 23.46
CA VAL A 200 -11.36 4.13 24.17
C VAL A 200 -12.36 3.53 23.18
N ARG A 201 -13.06 2.51 23.61
CA ARG A 201 -14.16 1.94 22.83
C ARG A 201 -15.34 2.92 22.80
N THR A 202 -15.94 3.07 21.64
CA THR A 202 -17.16 3.86 21.42
C THR A 202 -18.40 3.04 21.72
#